data_a792e5fc8cc6684bc2c69eb98e135b13
#
_entry.id   a792e5fc8cc6684bc2c69eb98e135b13
#
_cell.length_a   1.000
_cell.length_b   1.000
_cell.length_c   1.000
_cell.angle_alpha   90.00
_cell.angle_beta   90.00
_cell.angle_gamma   90.00
#
_symmetry.space_group_name_H-M   'P 1'
#
loop_
_entity.id
_entity.type
_entity.pdbx_description
1 polymer ?
#
loop_
_entity_poly.entity_id
_entity_poly.type
_entity_poly.pdbx_seq_one_letter_code
_entity_poly.pdbx_strand_id
1 'polypeptide(L)'
;MHKMTKATAIPQSVKVVVWARDNHQCVICGSPAGAPVAHVVRRSQGGRGIEQNIATLCPRCLRLFDEGPLRDRERIYVRLVAHMKAFYPDWNREDMIYRKGATSC
;
A
#
# COMPACT_ATOMS: atom_id res chain seq x y z
N MET A 1 -21.58 -3.06 -7.93
CA MET A 1 -20.36 -2.90 -7.10
C MET A 1 -20.12 -1.43 -6.85
N HIS A 2 -19.77 -1.07 -5.64
CA HIS A 2 -19.46 0.30 -5.28
C HIS A 2 -18.17 0.75 -5.95
N LYS A 3 -18.14 1.98 -6.50
CA LYS A 3 -16.98 2.49 -7.23
C LYS A 3 -15.70 2.51 -6.38
N MET A 4 -15.82 2.91 -5.10
CA MET A 4 -14.66 2.94 -4.21
C MET A 4 -14.08 1.55 -3.99
N THR A 5 -14.92 0.54 -3.85
CA THR A 5 -14.47 -0.84 -3.70
C THR A 5 -13.65 -1.27 -4.91
N LYS A 6 -14.12 -0.92 -6.12
CA LYS A 6 -13.41 -1.26 -7.35
C LYS A 6 -12.08 -0.53 -7.44
N ALA A 7 -12.05 0.77 -7.09
CA ALA A 7 -10.83 1.58 -7.16
C ALA A 7 -9.79 1.15 -6.13
N THR A 8 -10.22 0.60 -4.99
CA THR A 8 -9.31 0.22 -3.90
C THR A 8 -8.90 -1.25 -3.96
N ALA A 9 -9.57 -2.07 -4.75
CA ALA A 9 -9.18 -3.47 -4.93
C ALA A 9 -7.82 -3.54 -5.63
N ILE A 10 -7.04 -4.59 -5.33
CA ILE A 10 -5.71 -4.76 -5.91
C ILE A 10 -5.81 -5.74 -7.09
N PRO A 11 -5.67 -5.26 -8.34
CA PRO A 11 -5.66 -6.17 -9.49
C PRO A 11 -4.48 -7.13 -9.44
N GLN A 12 -4.63 -8.30 -10.04
CA GLN A 12 -3.54 -9.27 -10.09
C GLN A 12 -2.30 -8.68 -10.79
N SER A 13 -2.52 -7.87 -11.83
CA SER A 13 -1.41 -7.21 -12.54
C SER A 13 -0.56 -6.33 -11.61
N VAL A 14 -1.21 -5.65 -10.67
CA VAL A 14 -0.51 -4.83 -9.69
C VAL A 14 0.26 -5.71 -8.70
N LYS A 15 -0.35 -6.80 -8.25
CA LYS A 15 0.32 -7.71 -7.32
C LYS A 15 1.62 -8.27 -7.90
N VAL A 16 1.62 -8.62 -9.18
CA VAL A 16 2.81 -9.15 -9.84
C VAL A 16 3.94 -8.12 -9.84
N VAL A 17 3.63 -6.88 -10.19
CA VAL A 17 4.61 -5.80 -10.24
C VAL A 17 5.17 -5.50 -8.83
N VAL A 18 4.27 -5.39 -7.84
CA VAL A 18 4.67 -5.08 -6.47
C VAL A 18 5.55 -6.18 -5.88
N TRP A 19 5.16 -7.44 -6.09
CA TRP A 19 5.93 -8.59 -5.60
C TRP A 19 7.37 -8.57 -6.12
N ALA A 20 7.52 -8.33 -7.43
CA ALA A 20 8.84 -8.25 -8.05
C ALA A 20 9.63 -7.04 -7.55
N ARG A 21 8.98 -5.87 -7.49
CA ARG A 21 9.63 -4.65 -7.01
C ARG A 21 10.19 -4.82 -5.60
N ASP A 22 9.46 -5.52 -4.74
CA ASP A 22 9.81 -5.68 -3.32
C ASP A 22 10.68 -6.91 -3.07
N ASN A 23 11.25 -7.51 -4.13
CA ASN A 23 12.17 -8.65 -4.04
C ASN A 23 11.56 -9.85 -3.34
N HIS A 24 10.25 -10.06 -3.49
CA HIS A 24 9.54 -11.22 -2.96
C HIS A 24 9.67 -11.34 -1.43
N GLN A 25 9.73 -10.21 -0.74
CA GLN A 25 9.88 -10.22 0.71
C GLN A 25 9.22 -9.02 1.37
N CYS A 26 8.95 -9.15 2.66
CA CYS A 26 8.37 -8.07 3.45
C CYS A 26 9.28 -6.85 3.43
N VAL A 27 8.70 -5.70 3.10
CA VAL A 27 9.43 -4.43 3.03
C VAL A 27 9.98 -4.01 4.40
N ILE A 28 9.33 -4.43 5.48
CA ILE A 28 9.71 -4.01 6.83
C ILE A 28 10.74 -4.95 7.47
N CYS A 29 10.49 -6.25 7.46
CA CYS A 29 11.35 -7.21 8.17
C CYS A 29 12.11 -8.17 7.25
N GLY A 30 11.83 -8.16 5.95
CA GLY A 30 12.52 -9.03 5.00
C GLY A 30 12.03 -10.46 4.97
N SER A 31 10.95 -10.79 5.68
CA SER A 31 10.41 -12.14 5.70
C SER A 31 9.99 -12.61 4.30
N PRO A 32 10.30 -13.87 3.93
CA PRO A 32 9.82 -14.42 2.65
C PRO A 32 8.33 -14.76 2.68
N ALA A 33 7.67 -14.63 3.84
CA ALA A 33 6.23 -14.86 3.97
C ALA A 33 5.40 -13.64 3.58
N GLY A 34 6.02 -12.62 2.97
CA GLY A 34 5.31 -11.41 2.56
C GLY A 34 4.35 -11.66 1.40
N ALA A 35 3.36 -10.78 1.28
CA ALA A 35 2.43 -10.76 0.16
C ALA A 35 2.13 -9.31 -0.22
N PRO A 36 1.87 -9.02 -1.51
CA PRO A 36 1.64 -7.65 -1.99
C PRO A 36 0.20 -7.20 -1.72
N VAL A 37 -0.15 -7.03 -0.45
CA VAL A 37 -1.52 -6.79 -0.01
C VAL A 37 -1.70 -5.55 0.86
N ALA A 38 -0.64 -4.84 1.20
CA ALA A 38 -0.73 -3.73 2.14
C ALA A 38 -0.97 -2.42 1.40
N HIS A 39 -2.08 -1.73 1.71
CA HIS A 39 -2.32 -0.37 1.22
C HIS A 39 -1.57 0.61 2.11
N VAL A 40 -0.67 1.41 1.53
CA VAL A 40 0.06 2.44 2.29
C VAL A 40 -0.94 3.46 2.82
N VAL A 41 -1.80 4.00 1.94
CA VAL A 41 -2.98 4.73 2.37
C VAL A 41 -4.13 3.72 2.43
N ARG A 42 -4.76 3.61 3.59
CA ARG A 42 -5.73 2.55 3.89
C ARG A 42 -6.93 2.55 2.94
N ARG A 43 -7.45 1.34 2.67
CA ARG A 43 -8.68 1.21 1.89
C ARG A 43 -9.83 2.01 2.49
N SER A 44 -9.94 2.02 3.82
CA SER A 44 -11.00 2.75 4.51
C SER A 44 -10.92 4.24 4.26
N GLN A 45 -9.77 4.76 3.86
CA GLN A 45 -9.58 6.16 3.52
C GLN A 45 -9.57 6.39 2.02
N GLY A 46 -10.00 5.40 1.25
CA GLY A 46 -10.02 5.49 -0.20
C GLY A 46 -8.71 5.12 -0.88
N GLY A 47 -7.80 4.47 -0.16
CA GLY A 47 -6.50 4.08 -0.73
C GLY A 47 -6.64 3.22 -1.97
N ARG A 48 -6.05 3.65 -3.09
CA ARG A 48 -6.19 3.00 -4.39
C ARG A 48 -5.37 1.72 -4.47
N GLY A 49 -5.84 0.76 -5.27
CA GLY A 49 -5.13 -0.50 -5.51
C GLY A 49 -4.15 -0.38 -6.65
N ILE A 50 -3.25 0.58 -6.60
CA ILE A 50 -2.23 0.82 -7.63
C ILE A 50 -0.84 0.54 -7.07
N GLU A 51 0.12 0.26 -7.96
CA GLU A 51 1.45 -0.14 -7.50
C GLU A 51 2.11 0.88 -6.58
N GLN A 52 1.82 2.17 -6.77
CA GLN A 52 2.39 3.23 -5.93
C GLN A 52 1.81 3.25 -4.52
N ASN A 53 0.72 2.53 -4.28
CA ASN A 53 0.07 2.48 -2.97
C ASN A 53 0.06 1.10 -2.34
N ILE A 54 0.61 0.09 -3.00
CA ILE A 54 0.60 -1.28 -2.49
C ILE A 54 2.02 -1.72 -2.17
N ALA A 55 2.19 -2.34 -1.00
CA ALA A 55 3.49 -2.83 -0.56
C ALA A 55 3.39 -4.29 -0.11
N THR A 56 4.52 -4.99 -0.14
CA THR A 56 4.60 -6.37 0.33
C THR A 56 4.89 -6.36 1.82
N LEU A 57 4.01 -6.95 2.61
CA LEU A 57 4.20 -7.14 4.05
C LEU A 57 3.92 -8.58 4.44
N CYS A 58 4.67 -9.08 5.42
CA CYS A 58 4.37 -10.39 6.01
C CYS A 58 3.14 -10.27 6.93
N PRO A 59 2.50 -11.39 7.30
CA PRO A 59 1.30 -11.33 8.14
C PRO A 59 1.51 -10.60 9.46
N ARG A 60 2.67 -10.75 10.08
CA ARG A 60 2.95 -10.07 11.36
C ARG A 60 3.03 -8.55 11.18
N CYS A 61 3.79 -8.09 10.18
CA CYS A 61 3.93 -6.65 9.95
C CYS A 61 2.62 -6.04 9.45
N LEU A 62 1.87 -6.77 8.65
CA LEU A 62 0.55 -6.32 8.20
C LEU A 62 -0.38 -6.11 9.39
N ARG A 63 -0.40 -7.07 10.33
CA ARG A 63 -1.24 -6.94 11.52
C ARG A 63 -0.82 -5.75 12.38
N LEU A 64 0.49 -5.54 12.56
CA LEU A 64 0.98 -4.38 13.31
C LEU A 64 0.57 -3.08 12.64
N PHE A 65 0.63 -3.04 11.32
CA PHE A 65 0.25 -1.85 10.58
C PHE A 65 -1.25 -1.57 10.65
N ASP A 66 -2.07 -2.63 10.59
CA ASP A 66 -3.52 -2.48 10.58
C ASP A 66 -4.12 -2.31 11.98
N GLU A 67 -3.61 -3.05 12.97
CA GLU A 67 -4.25 -3.18 14.27
C GLU A 67 -3.33 -2.94 15.45
N GLY A 68 -2.06 -2.69 15.21
CA GLY A 68 -1.10 -2.51 16.29
C GLY A 68 -1.23 -1.19 17.01
N PRO A 69 -0.41 -0.98 18.05
CA PRO A 69 -0.36 0.32 18.73
C PRO A 69 -0.05 1.45 17.75
N LEU A 70 -0.57 2.63 18.03
CA LEU A 70 -0.38 3.78 17.13
C LEU A 70 1.09 4.01 16.79
N ARG A 71 1.98 3.88 17.76
CA ARG A 71 3.42 4.06 17.56
C ARG A 71 3.96 3.11 16.48
N ASP A 72 3.54 1.85 16.52
CA ASP A 72 3.98 0.86 15.53
C ASP A 72 3.38 1.14 14.16
N ARG A 73 2.11 1.53 14.12
CA ARG A 73 1.45 1.87 12.85
C ARG A 73 2.12 3.06 12.19
N GLU A 74 2.46 4.09 12.96
CA GLU A 74 3.13 5.27 12.42
C GLU A 74 4.55 4.94 11.94
N ARG A 75 5.29 4.14 12.69
CA ARG A 75 6.64 3.73 12.32
C ARG A 75 6.63 2.98 11.00
N ILE A 76 5.71 2.05 10.85
CA ILE A 76 5.60 1.28 9.61
C ILE A 76 5.17 2.18 8.46
N TYR A 77 4.21 3.07 8.69
CA TYR A 77 3.74 4.00 7.66
C TYR A 77 4.89 4.86 7.12
N VAL A 78 5.70 5.42 8.01
CA VAL A 78 6.83 6.26 7.61
C VAL A 78 7.81 5.47 6.73
N ARG A 79 8.08 4.21 7.09
CA ARG A 79 8.97 3.36 6.30
C ARG A 79 8.37 2.98 4.95
N LEU A 80 7.07 2.73 4.90
CA LEU A 80 6.40 2.43 3.64
C LEU A 80 6.42 3.64 2.71
N VAL A 81 6.17 4.84 3.24
CA VAL A 81 6.23 6.07 2.44
C VAL A 81 7.65 6.26 1.88
N ALA A 82 8.67 6.06 2.71
CA ALA A 82 10.06 6.18 2.26
C ALA A 82 10.38 5.17 1.15
N HIS A 83 9.88 3.94 1.28
CA HIS A 83 10.03 2.91 0.28
C HIS A 83 9.40 3.34 -1.06
N MET A 84 8.18 3.86 -0.99
CA MET A 84 7.49 4.32 -2.20
C MET A 84 8.21 5.49 -2.85
N LYS A 85 8.69 6.45 -2.06
CA LYS A 85 9.39 7.61 -2.61
C LYS A 85 10.72 7.22 -3.25
N ALA A 86 11.32 6.13 -2.82
CA ALA A 86 12.55 5.63 -3.43
C ALA A 86 12.31 5.12 -4.84
N PHE A 87 11.14 4.54 -5.11
CA PHE A 87 10.78 4.04 -6.44
C PHE A 87 10.01 5.08 -7.27
N TYR A 88 9.27 5.94 -6.61
CA TYR A 88 8.41 6.94 -7.27
C TYR A 88 8.70 8.31 -6.65
N PRO A 89 9.70 9.04 -7.17
CA PRO A 89 10.14 10.30 -6.55
C PRO A 89 9.04 11.35 -6.38
N ASP A 90 8.02 11.33 -7.26
CA ASP A 90 6.91 12.28 -7.17
C ASP A 90 5.76 11.79 -6.30
N TRP A 91 5.97 10.70 -5.57
CA TRP A 91 4.92 10.11 -4.74
C TRP A 91 4.36 11.13 -3.74
N ASN A 92 3.04 11.23 -3.67
CA ASN A 92 2.38 11.98 -2.60
C ASN A 92 1.09 11.27 -2.20
N ARG A 93 0.71 11.49 -0.96
CA ARG A 93 -0.42 10.80 -0.36
C ARG A 93 -1.74 11.08 -1.08
N GLU A 94 -1.94 12.32 -1.52
CA GLU A 94 -3.22 12.72 -2.13
C GLU A 94 -3.52 11.96 -3.42
N ASP A 95 -2.49 11.63 -4.18
CA ASP A 95 -2.66 10.86 -5.42
C ASP A 95 -3.04 9.40 -5.14
N MET A 96 -2.83 8.92 -3.94
CA MET A 96 -3.12 7.54 -3.57
C MET A 96 -4.58 7.35 -3.18
N ILE A 97 -5.36 8.40 -3.10
CA ILE A 97 -6.73 8.36 -2.59
C ILE A 97 -7.72 8.48 -3.74
N TYR A 98 -8.65 7.50 -3.84
CA TYR A 98 -9.76 7.61 -4.77
C TYR A 98 -10.69 8.72 -4.30
N ARG A 99 -11.08 9.60 -5.23
CA ARG A 99 -12.02 10.67 -4.96
C ARG A 99 -13.13 10.63 -5.98
N LYS A 100 -14.36 10.44 -5.53
CA LYS A 100 -15.51 10.44 -6.40
C LYS A 100 -15.61 11.80 -7.12
N GLY A 101 -15.66 11.77 -8.45
CA GLY A 101 -15.77 12.98 -9.24
C GLY A 101 -14.48 13.75 -9.44
N ALA A 102 -13.36 13.30 -8.86
CA ALA A 102 -12.08 13.99 -8.99
C ALA A 102 -11.54 13.99 -10.41
N THR A 103 -12.00 13.06 -11.22
CA THR A 103 -11.56 12.94 -12.61
C THR A 103 -12.12 14.01 -13.52
N SER A 104 -13.03 14.83 -13.04
CA SER A 104 -13.66 15.87 -13.82
C SER A 104 -12.70 17.03 -14.13
N CYS A 105 -11.57 17.02 -13.55
CA CYS A 105 -10.59 18.08 -13.78
C CYS A 105 -9.86 17.89 -15.08
#